data_9ea844ab31f8defefb71a521fe93a675
#
_entry.id   9ea844ab31f8defefb71a521fe93a675
#
_cell.length_a   1.000
_cell.length_b   1.000
_cell.length_c   1.000
_cell.angle_alpha   90.00
_cell.angle_beta   90.00
_cell.angle_gamma   90.00
#
_symmetry.space_group_name_H-M   'P 1'
#
loop_
_entity.id
_entity.type
_entity.pdbx_description
1 polymer ?
#
loop_
_entity_poly.entity_id
_entity_poly.type
_entity_poly.pdbx_seq_one_letter_code
_entity_poly.pdbx_strand_id
1 'polypeptide(L)'
;MLEGLKEALEHVEELARENEKTEVVEICGHTYANKALRRYDTANYAEPVKATTLSALADYIVNCREEFTEDRRMIIHVVSPTKVRLMSALDGERKREVLFETDAQVSGFRFDQWYDQESFMIGLQANFAKTADLDAVLLLAGNIERKNEQTYSDDGCTQVATMTVGVAAKADAIVPNPVQLRPYRTFQEVEQPVSQFVFRIGDRGTPEFKLVEAEGGIWKTEAVRKIKDYLELVLSEQDMALRNRITIIG
;
A
#
# COMPACT_ATOMS: atom_id res chain seq x y z
N MET A 1 -19.50 74.06 -21.81
CA MET A 1 -19.96 73.21 -20.69
C MET A 1 -19.97 71.71 -21.03
N LEU A 2 -20.44 71.29 -22.23
CA LEU A 2 -20.41 69.91 -22.67
C LEU A 2 -18.99 69.40 -23.03
N GLU A 3 -18.13 70.24 -23.56
CA GLU A 3 -16.74 69.90 -23.91
C GLU A 3 -15.89 69.57 -22.68
N GLY A 4 -15.94 70.40 -21.64
CA GLY A 4 -15.21 70.11 -20.41
C GLY A 4 -15.69 68.88 -19.65
N LEU A 5 -16.95 68.46 -19.83
CA LEU A 5 -17.48 67.21 -19.26
C LEU A 5 -16.92 66.02 -20.02
N LYS A 6 -16.76 66.12 -21.35
CA LYS A 6 -16.18 65.06 -22.17
C LYS A 6 -14.71 64.85 -21.85
N GLU A 7 -13.93 65.93 -21.75
CA GLU A 7 -12.52 65.88 -21.37
C GLU A 7 -12.33 65.27 -19.98
N ALA A 8 -13.19 65.63 -19.01
CA ALA A 8 -13.14 65.05 -17.67
C ALA A 8 -13.48 63.55 -17.68
N LEU A 9 -14.45 63.09 -18.49
CA LEU A 9 -14.78 61.69 -18.63
C LEU A 9 -13.67 60.87 -19.31
N GLU A 10 -13.04 61.44 -20.37
CA GLU A 10 -11.90 60.82 -21.03
C GLU A 10 -10.70 60.68 -20.07
N HIS A 11 -10.45 61.70 -19.25
CA HIS A 11 -9.39 61.63 -18.23
C HIS A 11 -9.67 60.61 -17.15
N VAL A 12 -10.92 60.50 -16.67
CA VAL A 12 -11.32 59.47 -15.70
C VAL A 12 -11.19 58.06 -16.31
N GLU A 13 -11.55 57.88 -17.59
CA GLU A 13 -11.41 56.61 -18.27
C GLU A 13 -9.92 56.25 -18.44
N GLU A 14 -9.05 57.20 -18.73
CA GLU A 14 -7.61 56.99 -18.84
C GLU A 14 -6.99 56.61 -17.47
N LEU A 15 -7.35 57.31 -16.40
CA LEU A 15 -6.93 56.95 -15.04
C LEU A 15 -7.44 55.56 -14.61
N ALA A 16 -8.67 55.19 -14.99
CA ALA A 16 -9.21 53.85 -14.72
C ALA A 16 -8.43 52.76 -15.46
N ARG A 17 -8.08 53.00 -16.73
CA ARG A 17 -7.26 52.09 -17.53
C ARG A 17 -5.83 51.96 -17.00
N GLU A 18 -5.23 53.06 -16.49
CA GLU A 18 -3.90 53.00 -15.85
C GLU A 18 -3.95 52.20 -14.55
N ASN A 19 -4.99 52.40 -13.74
CA ASN A 19 -5.20 51.62 -12.51
C ASN A 19 -5.47 50.13 -12.78
N GLU A 20 -5.94 49.79 -13.97
CA GLU A 20 -6.15 48.40 -14.38
C GLU A 20 -4.86 47.72 -14.85
N LYS A 21 -3.83 48.45 -15.20
CA LYS A 21 -2.53 47.87 -15.59
C LYS A 21 -1.87 47.17 -14.42
N THR A 22 -1.40 45.97 -14.66
CA THR A 22 -0.58 45.25 -13.70
C THR A 22 0.86 45.71 -13.82
N GLU A 23 1.39 46.31 -12.75
CA GLU A 23 2.79 46.67 -12.66
C GLU A 23 3.55 45.59 -11.88
N VAL A 24 4.67 45.17 -12.44
CA VAL A 24 5.57 44.19 -11.80
C VAL A 24 6.92 44.85 -11.61
N VAL A 25 7.41 44.89 -10.37
CA VAL A 25 8.67 45.49 -9.99
C VAL A 25 9.55 44.48 -9.27
N GLU A 26 10.83 44.48 -9.57
CA GLU A 26 11.81 43.63 -8.87
C GLU A 26 12.59 44.50 -7.87
N ILE A 27 12.56 44.10 -6.59
CA ILE A 27 13.27 44.79 -5.50
C ILE A 27 14.05 43.73 -4.71
N CYS A 28 15.37 43.90 -4.63
CA CYS A 28 16.26 43.00 -3.88
C CYS A 28 16.11 41.50 -4.28
N GLY A 29 15.91 41.19 -5.55
CA GLY A 29 15.74 39.83 -6.04
C GLY A 29 14.36 39.21 -5.79
N HIS A 30 13.39 40.02 -5.33
CA HIS A 30 12.01 39.64 -5.17
C HIS A 30 11.10 40.40 -6.13
N THR A 31 10.16 39.70 -6.73
CA THR A 31 9.20 40.28 -7.67
C THR A 31 7.93 40.66 -6.93
N TYR A 32 7.50 41.90 -7.08
CA TYR A 32 6.28 42.46 -6.51
C TYR A 32 5.33 42.88 -7.63
N ALA A 33 4.05 42.71 -7.41
CA ALA A 33 3.00 43.19 -8.28
C ALA A 33 1.98 44.02 -7.48
N ASN A 34 1.44 45.08 -8.11
CA ASN A 34 0.40 45.90 -7.54
C ASN A 34 -0.97 45.22 -7.45
N LYS A 35 -1.13 44.04 -8.10
CA LYS A 35 -2.35 43.23 -8.12
C LYS A 35 -2.02 41.75 -7.91
N ALA A 36 -2.97 41.01 -7.32
CA ALA A 36 -2.91 39.55 -7.24
C ALA A 36 -3.11 38.96 -8.65
N LEU A 37 -2.02 38.42 -9.21
CA LEU A 37 -2.07 37.72 -10.50
C LEU A 37 -2.65 36.32 -10.29
N ARG A 38 -3.65 35.94 -11.10
CA ARG A 38 -4.12 34.56 -11.20
C ARG A 38 -3.43 33.90 -12.39
N ARG A 39 -2.77 32.78 -12.13
CA ARG A 39 -2.26 31.94 -13.21
C ARG A 39 -3.43 31.21 -13.87
N TYR A 40 -3.59 31.34 -15.18
CA TYR A 40 -4.62 30.66 -15.95
C TYR A 40 -4.11 29.38 -16.60
N ASP A 41 -2.82 29.28 -16.88
CA ASP A 41 -2.20 28.07 -17.35
C ASP A 41 -2.01 27.11 -16.17
N THR A 42 -2.61 25.95 -16.20
CA THR A 42 -2.32 24.85 -15.28
C THR A 42 -1.28 23.92 -15.91
N ALA A 43 -0.36 23.40 -15.12
CA ALA A 43 0.50 22.34 -15.60
C ALA A 43 -0.39 21.14 -15.99
N ASN A 44 -0.29 20.73 -17.25
CA ASN A 44 -0.99 19.54 -17.73
C ASN A 44 -0.20 18.31 -17.26
N TYR A 45 -0.61 17.73 -16.13
CA TYR A 45 -0.11 16.44 -15.68
C TYR A 45 -0.98 15.33 -16.26
N ALA A 46 -0.34 14.22 -16.64
CA ALA A 46 -1.07 13.01 -17.01
C ALA A 46 -1.86 12.46 -15.83
N GLU A 47 -3.02 11.88 -16.09
CA GLU A 47 -3.68 11.04 -15.09
C GLU A 47 -2.88 9.73 -14.93
N PRO A 48 -2.62 9.27 -13.69
CA PRO A 48 -1.83 8.07 -13.47
C PRO A 48 -2.53 6.84 -14.03
N VAL A 49 -1.78 6.00 -14.73
CA VAL A 49 -2.22 4.65 -15.09
C VAL A 49 -2.38 3.84 -13.81
N LYS A 50 -3.49 3.13 -13.65
CA LYS A 50 -3.80 2.34 -12.46
C LYS A 50 -3.73 0.84 -12.76
N ALA A 51 -3.05 0.11 -11.88
CA ALA A 51 -2.92 -1.34 -11.95
C ALA A 51 -2.97 -1.99 -10.57
N THR A 52 -2.93 -3.31 -10.55
CA THR A 52 -3.00 -4.10 -9.30
C THR A 52 -1.78 -4.98 -9.06
N THR A 53 -0.79 -4.93 -9.98
CA THR A 53 0.38 -5.80 -9.99
C THR A 53 1.68 -5.00 -10.13
N LEU A 54 2.77 -5.50 -9.58
CA LEU A 54 4.10 -4.92 -9.79
C LEU A 54 4.62 -5.18 -11.20
N SER A 55 4.24 -6.29 -11.82
CA SER A 55 4.59 -6.60 -13.21
C SER A 55 4.05 -5.56 -14.18
N ALA A 56 2.82 -5.08 -13.98
CA ALA A 56 2.26 -4.00 -14.81
C ALA A 56 3.06 -2.69 -14.69
N LEU A 57 3.57 -2.35 -13.51
CA LEU A 57 4.48 -1.23 -13.33
C LEU A 57 5.81 -1.46 -14.06
N ALA A 58 6.36 -2.67 -13.98
CA ALA A 58 7.57 -3.04 -14.68
C ALA A 58 7.40 -2.94 -16.21
N ASP A 59 6.30 -3.48 -16.73
CA ASP A 59 5.95 -3.40 -18.15
C ASP A 59 5.80 -1.95 -18.64
N TYR A 60 5.16 -1.09 -17.85
CA TYR A 60 5.03 0.32 -18.16
C TYR A 60 6.41 1.00 -18.25
N ILE A 61 7.29 0.76 -17.28
CA ILE A 61 8.64 1.33 -17.26
C ILE A 61 9.46 0.88 -18.49
N VAL A 62 9.29 -0.36 -18.91
CA VAL A 62 10.06 -0.92 -20.03
C VAL A 62 9.50 -0.50 -21.40
N ASN A 63 8.19 -0.47 -21.55
CA ASN A 63 7.53 -0.33 -22.84
C ASN A 63 7.03 1.08 -23.15
N CYS A 64 6.86 1.96 -22.16
CA CYS A 64 6.37 3.33 -22.34
C CYS A 64 7.49 4.37 -22.13
N ARG A 65 8.70 4.08 -22.59
CA ARG A 65 9.90 4.93 -22.37
C ARG A 65 9.77 6.32 -22.98
N GLU A 66 8.98 6.48 -24.02
CA GLU A 66 8.69 7.75 -24.69
C GLU A 66 7.92 8.74 -23.80
N GLU A 67 7.22 8.25 -22.78
CA GLU A 67 6.56 9.09 -21.78
C GLU A 67 7.54 9.68 -20.76
N PHE A 68 8.77 9.15 -20.72
CA PHE A 68 9.85 9.63 -19.86
C PHE A 68 10.75 10.57 -20.67
N THR A 69 10.61 11.87 -20.48
CA THR A 69 11.54 12.82 -21.12
C THR A 69 12.98 12.50 -20.74
N GLU A 70 13.92 12.62 -21.69
CA GLU A 70 15.31 12.18 -21.53
C GLU A 70 16.01 12.77 -20.29
N ASP A 71 15.62 13.97 -19.87
CA ASP A 71 16.22 14.68 -18.72
C ASP A 71 15.50 14.47 -17.38
N ARG A 72 14.33 13.83 -17.36
CA ARG A 72 13.58 13.64 -16.10
C ARG A 72 14.02 12.39 -15.36
N ARG A 73 14.47 12.58 -14.14
CA ARG A 73 14.61 11.48 -13.17
C ARG A 73 13.25 11.05 -12.66
N MET A 74 13.09 9.76 -12.45
CA MET A 74 11.87 9.13 -11.94
C MET A 74 12.11 8.55 -10.55
N ILE A 75 11.07 8.46 -9.77
CA ILE A 75 11.09 7.87 -8.43
C ILE A 75 10.01 6.80 -8.36
N ILE A 76 10.40 5.57 -8.08
CA ILE A 76 9.47 4.54 -7.64
C ILE A 76 9.37 4.67 -6.13
N HIS A 77 8.19 4.99 -5.63
CA HIS A 77 7.92 5.12 -4.21
C HIS A 77 7.05 3.96 -3.73
N VAL A 78 7.64 3.08 -2.92
CA VAL A 78 6.90 2.03 -2.21
C VAL A 78 6.24 2.68 -1.00
N VAL A 79 4.99 3.10 -1.17
CA VAL A 79 4.23 3.88 -0.17
C VAL A 79 3.82 3.00 1.01
N SER A 80 3.46 1.75 0.73
CA SER A 80 2.99 0.78 1.72
C SER A 80 3.19 -0.64 1.21
N PRO A 81 2.94 -1.69 2.01
CA PRO A 81 2.93 -3.06 1.54
C PRO A 81 2.01 -3.36 0.35
N THR A 82 1.02 -2.51 0.11
CA THR A 82 0.02 -2.70 -0.94
C THR A 82 0.01 -1.62 -1.99
N LYS A 83 0.87 -0.58 -1.87
CA LYS A 83 0.82 0.57 -2.77
C LYS A 83 2.19 1.01 -3.22
N VAL A 84 2.37 1.12 -4.55
CA VAL A 84 3.58 1.65 -5.19
C VAL A 84 3.18 2.71 -6.21
N ARG A 85 3.99 3.77 -6.33
CA ARG A 85 3.81 4.85 -7.29
C ARG A 85 5.08 5.08 -8.09
N LEU A 86 4.94 5.34 -9.37
CA LEU A 86 5.98 5.90 -10.21
C LEU A 86 5.68 7.40 -10.38
N MET A 87 6.64 8.24 -10.00
CA MET A 87 6.48 9.68 -10.07
C MET A 87 7.71 10.36 -10.66
N SER A 88 7.52 11.53 -11.23
CA SER A 88 8.62 12.37 -11.71
C SER A 88 9.45 12.97 -10.58
N ALA A 89 10.66 13.43 -10.89
CA ALA A 89 11.35 14.41 -10.06
C ALA A 89 10.52 15.69 -9.94
N LEU A 90 10.93 16.60 -9.05
CA LEU A 90 10.28 17.91 -8.93
C LEU A 90 10.45 18.72 -10.23
N ASP A 91 9.37 19.30 -10.69
CA ASP A 91 9.36 20.26 -11.77
C ASP A 91 9.80 21.66 -11.32
N GLY A 92 9.76 22.64 -12.23
CA GLY A 92 10.09 24.04 -11.94
C GLY A 92 9.19 24.70 -10.90
N GLU A 93 7.99 24.16 -10.66
CA GLU A 93 7.06 24.61 -9.62
C GLU A 93 7.16 23.81 -8.34
N ARG A 94 8.14 22.91 -8.25
CA ARG A 94 8.35 21.99 -7.12
C ARG A 94 7.18 21.01 -6.91
N LYS A 95 6.51 20.63 -7.99
CA LYS A 95 5.46 19.60 -8.03
C LYS A 95 6.00 18.31 -8.62
N ARG A 96 5.29 17.21 -8.39
CA ARG A 96 5.56 15.89 -8.98
C ARG A 96 4.36 15.42 -9.78
N GLU A 97 4.63 14.83 -10.93
CA GLU A 97 3.65 14.11 -11.72
C GLU A 97 3.65 12.64 -11.30
N VAL A 98 2.50 12.05 -11.04
CA VAL A 98 2.36 10.62 -10.80
C VAL A 98 1.93 9.98 -12.11
N LEU A 99 2.81 9.16 -12.70
CA LEU A 99 2.55 8.50 -13.98
C LEU A 99 1.87 7.15 -13.82
N PHE A 100 2.21 6.43 -12.75
CA PHE A 100 1.67 5.10 -12.51
C PHE A 100 1.40 4.88 -11.03
N GLU A 101 0.29 4.21 -10.73
CA GLU A 101 -0.07 3.82 -9.37
C GLU A 101 -0.52 2.36 -9.39
N THR A 102 0.04 1.54 -8.51
CA THR A 102 -0.41 0.17 -8.34
C THR A 102 -0.84 -0.09 -6.91
N ASP A 103 -2.00 -0.71 -6.75
CA ASP A 103 -2.59 -1.10 -5.48
C ASP A 103 -2.85 -2.61 -5.48
N ALA A 104 -2.12 -3.36 -4.65
CA ALA A 104 -2.27 -4.81 -4.53
C ALA A 104 -3.69 -5.19 -4.09
N GLN A 105 -4.28 -6.16 -4.77
CA GLN A 105 -5.52 -6.77 -4.33
C GLN A 105 -5.19 -7.83 -3.27
N VAL A 106 -5.45 -7.50 -2.01
CA VAL A 106 -5.25 -8.42 -0.88
C VAL A 106 -6.58 -8.92 -0.38
N SER A 107 -6.61 -10.19 -0.01
CA SER A 107 -7.79 -10.82 0.56
C SER A 107 -7.99 -10.43 2.02
N GLY A 108 -9.21 -10.54 2.49
CA GLY A 108 -9.65 -9.95 3.74
C GLY A 108 -9.82 -10.93 4.89
N PHE A 109 -8.80 -11.74 5.28
CA PHE A 109 -8.87 -12.42 6.57
C PHE A 109 -8.80 -11.40 7.70
N ARG A 110 -9.77 -11.41 8.61
CA ARG A 110 -9.83 -10.46 9.73
C ARG A 110 -9.18 -11.07 10.96
N PHE A 111 -8.10 -10.49 11.41
CA PHE A 111 -7.43 -10.86 12.65
C PHE A 111 -8.23 -10.35 13.86
N ASP A 112 -7.97 -10.97 15.03
CA ASP A 112 -8.64 -10.69 16.30
C ASP A 112 -10.18 -10.83 16.28
N GLN A 113 -10.69 -11.64 15.34
CA GLN A 113 -12.10 -11.97 15.23
C GLN A 113 -12.29 -13.48 15.48
N TRP A 114 -13.38 -13.84 16.17
CA TRP A 114 -13.79 -15.23 16.33
C TRP A 114 -14.51 -15.73 15.08
N TYR A 115 -14.14 -16.92 14.64
CA TYR A 115 -14.72 -17.64 13.51
C TYR A 115 -15.23 -19.00 13.99
N ASP A 116 -16.33 -19.44 13.42
CA ASP A 116 -16.72 -20.86 13.48
C ASP A 116 -15.70 -21.73 12.74
N GLN A 117 -15.76 -23.05 12.96
CA GLN A 117 -14.80 -23.99 12.42
C GLN A 117 -14.69 -23.95 10.88
N GLU A 118 -15.83 -23.94 10.18
CA GLU A 118 -15.87 -23.96 8.73
C GLU A 118 -15.31 -22.66 8.15
N SER A 119 -15.82 -21.53 8.60
CA SER A 119 -15.37 -20.20 8.17
C SER A 119 -13.89 -19.97 8.47
N PHE A 120 -13.39 -20.47 9.60
CA PHE A 120 -11.97 -20.37 9.95
C PHE A 120 -11.09 -21.18 8.99
N MET A 121 -11.43 -22.46 8.76
CA MET A 121 -10.67 -23.33 7.87
C MET A 121 -10.66 -22.82 6.43
N ILE A 122 -11.82 -22.40 5.91
CA ILE A 122 -11.92 -21.79 4.57
C ILE A 122 -11.10 -20.50 4.52
N GLY A 123 -11.23 -19.65 5.53
CA GLY A 123 -10.49 -18.39 5.62
C GLY A 123 -8.98 -18.61 5.60
N LEU A 124 -8.47 -19.60 6.34
CA LEU A 124 -7.05 -19.95 6.34
C LEU A 124 -6.57 -20.46 4.98
N GLN A 125 -7.30 -21.39 4.38
CA GLN A 125 -6.93 -21.96 3.07
C GLN A 125 -6.95 -20.93 1.94
N ALA A 126 -7.89 -19.98 2.00
CA ALA A 126 -8.04 -18.95 0.97
C ALA A 126 -7.05 -17.79 1.10
N ASN A 127 -6.58 -17.48 2.32
CA ASN A 127 -5.88 -16.23 2.59
C ASN A 127 -4.43 -16.40 3.05
N PHE A 128 -3.93 -17.63 3.17
CA PHE A 128 -2.57 -17.89 3.67
C PHE A 128 -1.79 -18.78 2.71
N ALA A 129 -0.53 -18.47 2.54
CA ALA A 129 0.41 -19.35 1.85
C ALA A 129 0.68 -20.60 2.71
N LYS A 130 0.88 -21.74 2.03
CA LYS A 130 1.09 -23.02 2.71
C LYS A 130 2.38 -23.02 3.54
N THR A 131 2.25 -23.40 4.82
CA THR A 131 3.36 -23.59 5.77
C THR A 131 3.07 -24.81 6.65
N ALA A 132 4.09 -25.36 7.29
CA ALA A 132 3.92 -26.47 8.22
C ALA A 132 2.99 -26.09 9.41
N ASP A 133 3.14 -24.89 9.93
CA ASP A 133 2.29 -24.39 11.02
C ASP A 133 0.84 -24.20 10.58
N LEU A 134 0.60 -23.78 9.32
CA LEU A 134 -0.75 -23.69 8.75
C LEU A 134 -1.40 -25.07 8.68
N ASP A 135 -0.66 -26.09 8.20
CA ASP A 135 -1.14 -27.45 8.11
C ASP A 135 -1.48 -28.00 9.52
N ALA A 136 -0.66 -27.68 10.54
CA ALA A 136 -0.90 -28.06 11.92
C ALA A 136 -2.16 -27.40 12.51
N VAL A 137 -2.33 -26.10 12.26
CA VAL A 137 -3.54 -25.35 12.71
C VAL A 137 -4.80 -25.89 12.04
N LEU A 138 -4.75 -26.15 10.72
CA LEU A 138 -5.88 -26.72 9.98
C LEU A 138 -6.23 -28.13 10.46
N LEU A 139 -5.21 -28.96 10.72
CA LEU A 139 -5.42 -30.32 11.26
C LEU A 139 -6.08 -30.25 12.63
N LEU A 140 -5.59 -29.38 13.53
CA LEU A 140 -6.18 -29.19 14.85
C LEU A 140 -7.62 -28.67 14.75
N ALA A 141 -7.84 -27.59 13.99
CA ALA A 141 -9.16 -27.00 13.82
C ALA A 141 -10.18 -27.99 13.24
N GLY A 142 -9.76 -28.82 12.28
CA GLY A 142 -10.62 -29.82 11.65
C GLY A 142 -11.00 -31.02 12.54
N ASN A 143 -10.17 -31.33 13.55
CA ASN A 143 -10.35 -32.50 14.41
C ASN A 143 -10.96 -32.18 15.80
N ILE A 144 -11.25 -30.90 16.07
CA ILE A 144 -11.97 -30.55 17.31
C ILE A 144 -13.45 -30.87 17.12
N GLU A 145 -13.88 -31.93 17.81
CA GLU A 145 -15.29 -32.32 17.91
C GLU A 145 -15.94 -31.78 19.19
N ARG A 146 -17.26 -31.56 19.12
CA ARG A 146 -18.08 -31.32 20.32
C ARG A 146 -18.01 -32.55 21.22
N LYS A 147 -17.25 -32.47 22.30
CA LYS A 147 -17.38 -33.41 23.43
C LYS A 147 -17.71 -32.66 24.72
N ASN A 148 -18.65 -33.19 25.46
CA ASN A 148 -19.12 -32.64 26.76
C ASN A 148 -18.06 -32.65 27.88
N GLU A 149 -16.83 -33.09 27.62
CA GLU A 149 -15.71 -33.06 28.56
C GLU A 149 -14.43 -32.63 27.78
N GLN A 150 -14.21 -31.34 27.69
CA GLN A 150 -12.97 -30.79 27.17
C GLN A 150 -12.17 -30.20 28.32
N THR A 151 -11.00 -30.75 28.59
CA THR A 151 -10.02 -30.16 29.50
C THR A 151 -9.05 -29.34 28.68
N TYR A 152 -9.18 -28.01 28.73
CA TYR A 152 -8.17 -27.10 28.18
C TYR A 152 -7.14 -26.80 29.25
N SER A 153 -5.89 -27.05 28.98
CA SER A 153 -4.79 -26.51 29.76
C SER A 153 -4.18 -25.32 29.01
N ASP A 154 -4.30 -24.15 29.55
CA ASP A 154 -3.73 -22.91 29.04
C ASP A 154 -2.71 -22.39 30.04
N ASP A 155 -1.42 -22.45 29.71
CA ASP A 155 -0.33 -21.89 30.50
C ASP A 155 0.07 -20.48 30.02
N GLY A 156 -0.71 -19.92 29.09
CA GLY A 156 -0.45 -18.61 28.45
C GLY A 156 0.56 -18.65 27.27
N CYS A 157 1.32 -19.75 27.15
CA CYS A 157 2.32 -19.93 26.11
C CYS A 157 1.96 -21.03 25.10
N THR A 158 1.29 -22.11 25.56
CA THR A 158 0.90 -23.25 24.72
C THR A 158 -0.57 -23.60 24.95
N GLN A 159 -1.29 -23.88 23.89
CA GLN A 159 -2.62 -24.49 24.01
C GLN A 159 -2.54 -25.97 23.63
N VAL A 160 -2.90 -26.82 24.56
CA VAL A 160 -3.02 -28.28 24.35
C VAL A 160 -4.48 -28.61 24.14
N ALA A 161 -4.80 -29.15 22.96
CA ALA A 161 -6.13 -29.66 22.66
C ALA A 161 -6.07 -31.16 22.40
N THR A 162 -6.99 -31.89 22.99
CA THR A 162 -7.09 -33.34 22.76
C THR A 162 -7.71 -33.60 21.38
N MET A 163 -6.94 -34.19 20.46
CA MET A 163 -7.41 -34.57 19.15
C MET A 163 -7.86 -36.02 19.10
N THR A 164 -8.93 -36.27 18.35
CA THR A 164 -9.31 -37.61 17.95
C THR A 164 -8.69 -37.92 16.59
N VAL A 165 -7.64 -38.74 16.56
CA VAL A 165 -6.99 -39.20 15.32
C VAL A 165 -7.50 -40.60 15.00
N GLY A 166 -8.41 -40.70 14.04
CA GLY A 166 -8.98 -42.00 13.62
C GLY A 166 -9.92 -42.64 14.63
N VAL A 167 -10.39 -43.86 14.34
CA VAL A 167 -11.40 -44.60 15.11
C VAL A 167 -10.89 -45.07 16.48
N ALA A 168 -9.61 -44.98 16.78
CA ALA A 168 -9.04 -45.64 17.98
C ALA A 168 -7.93 -44.86 18.73
N ALA A 169 -7.53 -43.67 18.36
CA ALA A 169 -6.44 -42.97 19.03
C ALA A 169 -6.80 -41.51 19.36
N LYS A 170 -6.78 -41.17 20.66
CA LYS A 170 -6.73 -39.77 21.10
C LYS A 170 -5.25 -39.37 21.14
N ALA A 171 -4.88 -38.35 20.37
CA ALA A 171 -3.56 -37.76 20.45
C ALA A 171 -3.69 -36.31 20.91
N ASP A 172 -2.86 -35.90 21.84
CA ASP A 172 -2.72 -34.51 22.20
C ASP A 172 -1.92 -33.81 21.10
N ALA A 173 -2.53 -32.89 20.38
CA ALA A 173 -1.83 -32.07 19.42
C ALA A 173 -1.38 -30.78 20.08
N ILE A 174 -0.08 -30.57 20.08
CA ILE A 174 0.53 -29.32 20.52
C ILE A 174 0.68 -28.44 19.28
N VAL A 175 -0.07 -27.36 19.24
CA VAL A 175 0.14 -26.32 18.23
C VAL A 175 1.07 -25.28 18.86
N PRO A 176 2.21 -24.96 18.23
CA PRO A 176 3.09 -23.91 18.73
C PRO A 176 2.32 -22.60 18.87
N ASN A 177 2.57 -21.88 19.93
CA ASN A 177 1.94 -20.59 20.17
C ASN A 177 3.01 -19.61 20.69
N PRO A 178 3.45 -18.65 19.86
CA PRO A 178 2.86 -18.23 18.58
C PRO A 178 3.13 -19.19 17.40
N VAL A 179 2.18 -19.23 16.44
CA VAL A 179 2.33 -19.91 15.15
C VAL A 179 2.91 -18.97 14.11
N GLN A 180 3.71 -19.51 13.19
CA GLN A 180 4.29 -18.77 12.08
C GLN A 180 3.49 -18.98 10.80
N LEU A 181 2.80 -17.95 10.34
CA LEU A 181 1.95 -18.01 9.17
C LEU A 181 2.34 -16.94 8.14
N ARG A 182 1.90 -17.16 6.88
CA ARG A 182 2.16 -16.27 5.74
C ARG A 182 0.84 -15.82 5.11
N PRO A 183 0.14 -14.83 5.67
CA PRO A 183 -1.06 -14.29 5.04
C PRO A 183 -0.74 -13.55 3.75
N TYR A 184 -1.64 -13.63 2.75
CA TYR A 184 -1.56 -12.83 1.54
C TYR A 184 -1.96 -11.38 1.84
N ARG A 185 -0.98 -10.49 2.10
CA ARG A 185 -1.17 -9.09 2.53
C ARG A 185 -0.35 -8.07 1.74
N THR A 186 0.34 -8.51 0.71
CA THR A 186 1.11 -7.67 -0.20
C THR A 186 0.98 -8.19 -1.62
N PHE A 187 1.69 -7.61 -2.57
CA PHE A 187 1.72 -8.06 -3.96
C PHE A 187 2.09 -9.54 -4.06
N GLN A 188 1.44 -10.25 -5.00
CA GLN A 188 1.66 -11.70 -5.18
C GLN A 188 2.99 -12.03 -5.84
N GLU A 189 3.62 -11.08 -6.52
CA GLU A 189 4.92 -11.22 -7.18
C GLU A 189 6.07 -11.30 -6.18
N VAL A 190 5.84 -10.92 -4.93
CA VAL A 190 6.83 -11.02 -3.87
C VAL A 190 6.45 -12.08 -2.85
N GLU A 191 7.47 -12.67 -2.23
CA GLU A 191 7.23 -13.63 -1.16
C GLU A 191 6.49 -12.96 0.01
N GLN A 192 5.38 -13.57 0.44
CA GLN A 192 4.61 -13.05 1.58
C GLN A 192 5.44 -13.11 2.86
N PRO A 193 5.50 -12.03 3.65
CA PRO A 193 6.24 -12.04 4.91
C PRO A 193 5.68 -13.07 5.89
N VAL A 194 6.57 -13.77 6.59
CA VAL A 194 6.21 -14.62 7.72
C VAL A 194 5.84 -13.72 8.89
N SER A 195 4.79 -14.09 9.61
CA SER A 195 4.34 -13.36 10.80
C SER A 195 3.95 -14.31 11.90
N GLN A 196 4.12 -13.85 13.13
CA GLN A 196 3.75 -14.59 14.32
C GLN A 196 2.31 -14.25 14.74
N PHE A 197 1.55 -15.29 15.06
CA PHE A 197 0.17 -15.15 15.53
C PHE A 197 -0.05 -15.97 16.79
N VAL A 198 -0.75 -15.37 17.75
CA VAL A 198 -1.34 -16.11 18.86
C VAL A 198 -2.59 -16.80 18.35
N PHE A 199 -2.58 -18.13 18.31
CA PHE A 199 -3.74 -18.93 17.98
C PHE A 199 -4.57 -19.19 19.24
N ARG A 200 -5.87 -18.97 19.16
CA ARG A 200 -6.80 -19.16 20.29
C ARG A 200 -8.00 -19.98 19.87
N ILE A 201 -8.38 -20.88 20.77
CA ILE A 201 -9.59 -21.69 20.66
C ILE A 201 -10.54 -21.24 21.77
N GLY A 202 -11.77 -20.95 21.42
CA GLY A 202 -12.84 -20.59 22.35
C GLY A 202 -13.94 -21.66 22.32
N ASP A 203 -14.70 -21.73 23.42
CA ASP A 203 -15.89 -22.56 23.54
C ASP A 203 -17.06 -21.71 24.06
N ARG A 204 -17.95 -21.33 23.15
CA ARG A 204 -19.24 -20.70 23.45
C ARG A 204 -20.40 -21.61 23.08
N GLY A 205 -20.23 -22.92 23.30
CA GLY A 205 -21.17 -23.97 22.93
C GLY A 205 -20.91 -24.57 21.55
N THR A 206 -20.04 -23.96 20.76
CA THR A 206 -19.42 -24.48 19.52
C THR A 206 -17.95 -24.05 19.49
N PRO A 207 -17.03 -24.91 18.98
CA PRO A 207 -15.64 -24.49 18.82
C PRO A 207 -15.52 -23.23 17.96
N GLU A 208 -14.85 -22.21 18.50
CA GLU A 208 -14.53 -20.97 17.80
C GLU A 208 -13.02 -20.77 17.76
N PHE A 209 -12.52 -20.15 16.72
CA PHE A 209 -11.10 -19.99 16.47
C PHE A 209 -10.75 -18.53 16.19
N LYS A 210 -9.57 -18.10 16.64
CA LYS A 210 -9.09 -16.74 16.43
C LYS A 210 -7.58 -16.72 16.24
N LEU A 211 -7.10 -15.83 15.35
CA LEU A 211 -5.69 -15.45 15.21
C LEU A 211 -5.50 -14.00 15.61
N VAL A 212 -4.52 -13.74 16.47
CA VAL A 212 -4.14 -12.39 16.90
C VAL A 212 -2.69 -12.14 16.48
N GLU A 213 -2.41 -11.01 15.83
CA GLU A 213 -1.04 -10.65 15.46
C GLU A 213 -0.17 -10.45 16.69
N ALA A 214 1.04 -11.03 16.70
CA ALA A 214 1.93 -11.06 17.87
C ALA A 214 3.25 -10.29 17.68
N GLU A 215 3.44 -9.59 16.57
CA GLU A 215 4.73 -8.96 16.21
C GLU A 215 4.67 -7.45 15.93
N GLY A 216 3.56 -6.78 16.29
CA GLY A 216 3.45 -5.32 16.19
C GLY A 216 3.56 -4.75 14.76
N GLY A 217 3.35 -5.56 13.72
CA GLY A 217 3.32 -5.10 12.33
C GLY A 217 4.69 -4.99 11.64
N ILE A 218 5.74 -5.61 12.17
CA ILE A 218 7.09 -5.68 11.56
C ILE A 218 7.03 -6.18 10.11
N TRP A 219 6.12 -7.07 9.78
CA TRP A 219 5.90 -7.58 8.42
C TRP A 219 5.72 -6.48 7.38
N LYS A 220 5.23 -5.29 7.76
CA LYS A 220 5.02 -4.17 6.83
C LYS A 220 6.36 -3.66 6.28
N THR A 221 7.34 -3.52 7.16
CA THR A 221 8.70 -3.11 6.75
C THR A 221 9.35 -4.20 5.89
N GLU A 222 9.15 -5.47 6.24
CA GLU A 222 9.66 -6.58 5.44
C GLU A 222 9.01 -6.64 4.06
N ALA A 223 7.69 -6.43 3.96
CA ALA A 223 6.99 -6.37 2.68
C ALA A 223 7.53 -5.23 1.79
N VAL A 224 7.69 -4.03 2.35
CA VAL A 224 8.28 -2.89 1.63
C VAL A 224 9.67 -3.23 1.10
N ARG A 225 10.52 -3.85 1.92
CA ARG A 225 11.86 -4.28 1.49
C ARG A 225 11.78 -5.30 0.34
N LYS A 226 10.94 -6.33 0.44
CA LYS A 226 10.77 -7.34 -0.62
C LYS A 226 10.26 -6.74 -1.93
N ILE A 227 9.36 -5.75 -1.85
CA ILE A 227 8.90 -5.02 -3.03
C ILE A 227 10.05 -4.24 -3.67
N LYS A 228 10.90 -3.58 -2.87
CA LYS A 228 12.10 -2.88 -3.38
C LYS A 228 13.06 -3.85 -4.05
N ASP A 229 13.39 -4.96 -3.38
CA ASP A 229 14.29 -5.99 -3.92
C ASP A 229 13.79 -6.53 -5.27
N TYR A 230 12.47 -6.77 -5.39
CA TYR A 230 11.84 -7.18 -6.65
C TYR A 230 12.00 -6.13 -7.75
N LEU A 231 11.71 -4.87 -7.45
CA LEU A 231 11.82 -3.77 -8.42
C LEU A 231 13.26 -3.49 -8.80
N GLU A 232 14.21 -3.60 -7.87
CA GLU A 232 15.65 -3.50 -8.15
C GLU A 232 16.11 -4.61 -9.07
N LEU A 233 15.63 -5.85 -8.87
CA LEU A 233 15.89 -6.97 -9.76
C LEU A 233 15.39 -6.69 -11.18
N VAL A 234 14.13 -6.28 -11.33
CA VAL A 234 13.54 -5.94 -12.64
C VAL A 234 14.34 -4.84 -13.34
N LEU A 235 14.71 -3.78 -12.62
CA LEU A 235 15.52 -2.70 -13.18
C LEU A 235 16.93 -3.16 -13.50
N SER A 236 17.50 -4.12 -12.78
CA SER A 236 18.84 -4.63 -13.03
C SER A 236 19.00 -5.30 -14.39
N GLU A 237 17.91 -5.81 -14.95
CA GLU A 237 17.84 -6.43 -16.28
C GLU A 237 17.74 -5.39 -17.41
N GLN A 238 17.53 -4.11 -17.09
CA GLN A 238 17.39 -3.04 -18.06
C GLN A 238 18.74 -2.38 -18.37
N ASP A 239 18.76 -1.58 -19.44
CA ASP A 239 19.96 -0.82 -19.82
C ASP A 239 20.36 0.21 -18.74
N MET A 240 21.65 0.56 -18.70
CA MET A 240 22.19 1.49 -17.71
C MET A 240 21.58 2.89 -17.79
N ALA A 241 21.14 3.33 -18.98
CA ALA A 241 20.54 4.65 -19.15
C ALA A 241 19.21 4.74 -18.39
N LEU A 242 18.36 3.72 -18.50
CA LEU A 242 17.10 3.65 -17.76
C LEU A 242 17.32 3.51 -16.25
N ARG A 243 18.24 2.59 -15.85
CA ARG A 243 18.54 2.36 -14.43
C ARG A 243 19.01 3.62 -13.69
N ASN A 244 19.91 4.40 -14.32
CA ASN A 244 20.46 5.61 -13.71
C ASN A 244 19.43 6.75 -13.56
N ARG A 245 18.28 6.63 -14.22
CA ARG A 245 17.20 7.62 -14.17
C ARG A 245 16.14 7.31 -13.12
N ILE A 246 16.09 6.09 -12.62
CA ILE A 246 15.06 5.63 -11.67
C ILE A 246 15.68 5.42 -10.30
N THR A 247 15.08 6.04 -9.28
CA THR A 247 15.44 5.85 -7.88
C THR A 247 14.29 5.15 -7.16
N ILE A 248 14.57 4.09 -6.41
CA ILE A 248 13.56 3.38 -5.61
C ILE A 248 13.68 3.84 -4.16
N ILE A 249 12.57 4.26 -3.58
CA ILE A 249 12.45 4.65 -2.16
C ILE A 249 11.28 3.91 -1.51
N GLY A 250 11.39 3.66 -0.20
CA GLY A 250 10.37 3.00 0.62
C GLY A 250 10.89 2.65 1.99
#